data_4ee6ddd2f89e47e89544735c083ca026
#
_entry.id   4ee6ddd2f89e47e89544735c083ca026
#
_cell.length_a   1.000
_cell.length_b   1.000
_cell.length_c   1.000
_cell.angle_alpha   90.00
_cell.angle_beta   90.00
_cell.angle_gamma   90.00
#
_symmetry.space_group_name_H-M   'P 1'
#
loop_
_entity.id
_entity.type
_entity.pdbx_description
1 polymer ?
#
loop_
_entity_poly.entity_id
_entity_poly.type
_entity_poly.pdbx_seq_one_letter_code
_entity_poly.pdbx_strand_id
1 'polypeptide(L)'
;MTSEDVSSHIKHAAEAGDFDSKTFLKTLTTRPGVYRMIDAEGEVLYVGKAKNLKKRVSSYFTRALNRRIQIMVSRISSMEIVITNTEAEALILENNLIKRFKPRYNVLLRDDKSYPYLFLSDGEFPRLAFHRGTRKQKGRHFGPYPGAGAVRETLHQLQKVFPVRQCEESFYRNRTRPCLQYQINRCSAPCVGLVTAEKYAQDVSNTERFLEGRATQVINGLTRRMERASGELEYE
;
A
#
# COMPACT_ATOMS: atom_id res chain seq x y z
N MET A 1 -14.52 -5.69 0.50
CA MET A 1 -13.84 -6.99 0.38
C MET A 1 -13.01 -7.14 1.63
N THR A 2 -13.45 -8.00 2.50
CA THR A 2 -12.82 -8.34 3.77
C THR A 2 -11.49 -9.06 3.51
N SER A 3 -10.55 -8.94 4.43
CA SER A 3 -9.16 -9.41 4.41
C SER A 3 -8.96 -10.94 4.31
N GLU A 4 -9.96 -11.70 3.89
CA GLU A 4 -9.96 -13.16 3.92
C GLU A 4 -9.74 -13.85 2.56
N ASP A 5 -9.74 -13.10 1.43
CA ASP A 5 -9.77 -13.74 0.09
C ASP A 5 -8.41 -13.77 -0.66
N VAL A 6 -7.28 -13.52 0.00
CA VAL A 6 -5.94 -13.59 -0.63
C VAL A 6 -5.11 -14.73 -0.03
N SER A 7 -5.70 -15.84 0.31
CA SER A 7 -4.99 -16.90 1.03
C SER A 7 -5.10 -18.28 0.35
N SER A 8 -4.46 -18.45 -0.82
CA SER A 8 -4.03 -19.78 -1.20
C SER A 8 -2.71 -20.11 -0.48
N HIS A 9 -2.81 -20.47 0.80
CA HIS A 9 -1.68 -20.93 1.58
C HIS A 9 -1.37 -22.38 1.23
N ILE A 10 -0.29 -22.61 0.51
CA ILE A 10 0.31 -23.95 0.47
C ILE A 10 1.24 -24.02 1.70
N LYS A 11 0.73 -24.59 2.79
CA LYS A 11 1.54 -24.96 3.95
C LYS A 11 2.10 -26.37 3.69
N HIS A 12 3.39 -26.51 3.53
CA HIS A 12 4.09 -27.77 3.74
C HIS A 12 4.80 -27.66 5.09
N ALA A 13 4.15 -28.14 6.15
CA ALA A 13 4.82 -28.44 7.42
C ALA A 13 5.48 -29.80 7.24
N ALA A 14 6.81 -29.85 7.27
CA ALA A 14 7.55 -31.07 7.51
C ALA A 14 7.66 -31.25 9.03
N GLU A 15 7.40 -32.47 9.52
CA GLU A 15 7.74 -32.85 10.90
C GLU A 15 9.23 -32.62 11.16
N ALA A 16 9.59 -32.36 12.41
CA ALA A 16 10.93 -31.97 12.84
C ALA A 16 11.99 -32.99 12.36
N GLY A 17 12.66 -32.69 11.26
CA GLY A 17 13.70 -33.51 10.62
C GLY A 17 13.86 -33.09 9.18
N ASP A 18 15.03 -32.69 8.80
CA ASP A 18 15.60 -32.41 7.48
C ASP A 18 14.60 -31.91 6.40
N PHE A 19 14.58 -30.59 6.19
CA PHE A 19 13.74 -29.96 5.16
C PHE A 19 14.06 -30.53 3.75
N ASP A 20 13.17 -31.32 3.18
CA ASP A 20 13.33 -31.86 1.81
C ASP A 20 13.16 -30.75 0.77
N SER A 21 14.26 -30.05 0.53
CA SER A 21 14.33 -28.98 -0.45
C SER A 21 14.01 -29.44 -1.88
N LYS A 22 14.34 -30.70 -2.25
CA LYS A 22 14.14 -31.22 -3.60
C LYS A 22 12.66 -31.40 -3.91
N THR A 23 11.89 -32.00 -3.01
CA THR A 23 10.45 -32.15 -3.14
C THR A 23 9.74 -30.80 -3.09
N PHE A 24 10.13 -29.92 -2.16
CA PHE A 24 9.57 -28.58 -2.07
C PHE A 24 9.78 -27.76 -3.35
N LEU A 25 10.96 -27.79 -3.96
CA LEU A 25 11.26 -27.05 -5.20
C LEU A 25 10.43 -27.50 -6.40
N LYS A 26 9.93 -28.74 -6.41
CA LYS A 26 9.03 -29.24 -7.47
C LYS A 26 7.64 -28.58 -7.40
N THR A 27 7.18 -28.20 -6.21
CA THR A 27 5.85 -27.58 -6.00
C THR A 27 5.82 -26.09 -6.32
N LEU A 28 7.01 -25.47 -6.51
CA LEU A 28 7.10 -24.02 -6.71
C LEU A 28 6.64 -23.56 -8.08
N THR A 29 5.86 -22.47 -8.06
CA THR A 29 5.43 -21.73 -9.25
C THR A 29 6.50 -20.75 -9.76
N THR A 30 6.41 -20.40 -11.04
CA THR A 30 7.22 -19.34 -11.66
C THR A 30 6.65 -17.91 -11.46
N ARG A 31 5.47 -17.81 -10.82
CA ARG A 31 4.83 -16.52 -10.53
C ARG A 31 5.59 -15.69 -9.51
N PRO A 32 5.32 -14.36 -9.46
CA PRO A 32 5.85 -13.50 -8.40
C PRO A 32 5.23 -13.84 -7.04
N GLY A 33 5.94 -13.49 -5.97
CA GLY A 33 5.45 -13.72 -4.62
C GLY A 33 6.51 -13.49 -3.54
N VAL A 34 6.14 -13.87 -2.32
CA VAL A 34 6.98 -13.78 -1.12
C VAL A 34 7.14 -15.16 -0.52
N TYR A 35 8.34 -15.45 -0.02
CA TYR A 35 8.65 -16.68 0.69
C TYR A 35 9.17 -16.37 2.10
N ARG A 36 8.85 -17.23 3.05
CA ARG A 36 9.34 -17.21 4.44
C ARG A 36 10.11 -18.49 4.72
N MET A 37 11.26 -18.37 5.33
CA MET A 37 12.08 -19.48 5.84
C MET A 37 11.88 -19.53 7.35
N ILE A 38 11.54 -20.68 7.88
CA ILE A 38 11.13 -20.89 9.27
C ILE A 38 12.00 -21.99 9.86
N ASP A 39 12.45 -21.81 11.11
CA ASP A 39 13.23 -22.84 11.83
C ASP A 39 12.34 -23.88 12.54
N ALA A 40 12.97 -24.78 13.28
CA ALA A 40 12.29 -25.84 14.02
C ALA A 40 11.41 -25.32 15.17
N GLU A 41 11.75 -24.15 15.69
CA GLU A 41 11.02 -23.47 16.76
C GLU A 41 9.83 -22.67 16.25
N GLY A 42 9.63 -22.59 14.92
CA GLY A 42 8.55 -21.82 14.27
C GLY A 42 8.91 -20.34 14.07
N GLU A 43 10.14 -19.93 14.38
CA GLU A 43 10.58 -18.56 14.19
C GLU A 43 10.92 -18.26 12.73
N VAL A 44 10.51 -17.08 12.24
CA VAL A 44 10.80 -16.65 10.87
C VAL A 44 12.26 -16.20 10.77
N LEU A 45 13.09 -17.01 10.11
CA LEU A 45 14.50 -16.71 9.87
C LEU A 45 14.71 -15.62 8.83
N TYR A 46 13.93 -15.68 7.74
CA TYR A 46 14.09 -14.80 6.60
C TYR A 46 12.76 -14.64 5.83
N VAL A 47 12.55 -13.45 5.31
CA VAL A 47 11.46 -13.13 4.36
C VAL A 47 12.10 -12.57 3.10
N GLY A 48 11.67 -13.04 1.93
CA GLY A 48 12.16 -12.53 0.67
C GLY A 48 11.11 -12.52 -0.43
N LYS A 49 11.19 -11.53 -1.31
CA LYS A 49 10.37 -11.47 -2.53
C LYS A 49 11.06 -12.10 -3.73
N ALA A 50 10.26 -12.52 -4.69
CA ALA A 50 10.74 -12.97 -5.98
C ALA A 50 9.80 -12.54 -7.11
N LYS A 51 10.36 -12.19 -8.27
CA LYS A 51 9.63 -12.09 -9.53
C LYS A 51 9.28 -13.47 -10.08
N ASN A 52 10.12 -14.46 -9.78
CA ASN A 52 9.94 -15.87 -10.09
C ASN A 52 10.35 -16.67 -8.85
N LEU A 53 9.36 -17.18 -8.11
CA LEU A 53 9.55 -17.91 -6.85
C LEU A 53 10.43 -19.14 -7.04
N LYS A 54 10.16 -19.96 -8.06
CA LYS A 54 10.93 -21.19 -8.32
C LYS A 54 12.41 -20.90 -8.56
N LYS A 55 12.73 -19.96 -9.46
CA LYS A 55 14.12 -19.57 -9.77
C LYS A 55 14.84 -19.00 -8.54
N ARG A 56 14.16 -18.14 -7.76
CA ARG A 56 14.73 -17.47 -6.60
C ARG A 56 15.01 -18.44 -5.47
N VAL A 57 14.02 -19.25 -5.09
CA VAL A 57 14.16 -20.21 -3.98
C VAL A 57 15.15 -21.31 -4.33
N SER A 58 15.15 -21.84 -5.56
CA SER A 58 16.13 -22.84 -6.01
C SER A 58 17.58 -22.32 -5.86
N SER A 59 17.82 -21.03 -6.03
CA SER A 59 19.16 -20.45 -5.94
C SER A 59 19.83 -20.61 -4.56
N TYR A 60 19.04 -20.82 -3.50
CA TYR A 60 19.58 -21.09 -2.15
C TYR A 60 20.12 -22.52 -1.99
N PHE A 61 19.72 -23.43 -2.85
CA PHE A 61 20.10 -24.85 -2.76
C PHE A 61 21.03 -25.31 -3.90
N THR A 62 21.23 -24.47 -4.93
CA THR A 62 22.01 -24.83 -6.12
C THR A 62 23.27 -23.99 -6.34
N ARG A 63 23.41 -22.86 -5.64
CA ARG A 63 24.54 -21.94 -5.81
C ARG A 63 25.50 -21.96 -4.63
N ALA A 64 26.75 -21.58 -4.86
CA ALA A 64 27.66 -21.26 -3.78
C ALA A 64 27.13 -20.05 -2.99
N LEU A 65 26.94 -20.24 -1.69
CA LEU A 65 26.39 -19.23 -0.78
C LEU A 65 27.48 -18.69 0.12
N ASN A 66 27.38 -17.45 0.55
CA ASN A 66 28.24 -16.94 1.61
C ASN A 66 27.91 -17.62 2.96
N ARG A 67 28.88 -17.60 3.89
CA ARG A 67 28.78 -18.30 5.19
C ARG A 67 27.52 -17.97 5.98
N ARG A 68 27.06 -16.69 5.97
CA ARG A 68 25.87 -16.26 6.69
C ARG A 68 24.61 -16.91 6.13
N ILE A 69 24.49 -16.98 4.80
CA ILE A 69 23.34 -17.60 4.14
C ILE A 69 23.38 -19.13 4.29
N GLN A 70 24.56 -19.76 4.25
CA GLN A 70 24.71 -21.19 4.53
C GLN A 70 24.16 -21.56 5.91
N ILE A 71 24.53 -20.79 6.95
CA ILE A 71 24.02 -20.98 8.32
C ILE A 71 22.50 -20.78 8.39
N MET A 72 21.97 -19.83 7.66
CA MET A 72 20.53 -19.63 7.58
C MET A 72 19.82 -20.82 6.94
N VAL A 73 20.33 -21.29 5.79
CA VAL A 73 19.77 -22.42 5.05
C VAL A 73 19.81 -23.72 5.86
N SER A 74 20.89 -23.97 6.62
CA SER A 74 21.01 -25.17 7.49
C SER A 74 20.03 -25.19 8.67
N ARG A 75 19.38 -24.06 8.98
CA ARG A 75 18.38 -23.95 10.06
C ARG A 75 16.93 -24.02 9.55
N ILE A 76 16.71 -24.10 8.24
CA ILE A 76 15.37 -24.17 7.69
C ILE A 76 14.73 -25.52 8.04
N SER A 77 13.62 -25.46 8.75
CA SER A 77 12.74 -26.59 9.00
C SER A 77 11.53 -26.61 8.07
N SER A 78 11.03 -25.41 7.70
CA SER A 78 9.92 -25.28 6.78
C SER A 78 10.00 -23.98 5.96
N MET A 79 9.27 -23.95 4.84
CA MET A 79 9.14 -22.74 4.02
C MET A 79 7.67 -22.50 3.67
N GLU A 80 7.25 -21.25 3.71
CA GLU A 80 5.93 -20.83 3.30
C GLU A 80 6.02 -19.87 2.11
N ILE A 81 5.07 -20.02 1.18
CA ILE A 81 5.00 -19.24 -0.05
C ILE A 81 3.67 -18.50 -0.11
N VAL A 82 3.71 -17.22 -0.45
CA VAL A 82 2.52 -16.43 -0.81
C VAL A 82 2.70 -15.93 -2.23
N ILE A 83 1.82 -16.40 -3.12
CA ILE A 83 1.82 -15.98 -4.53
C ILE A 83 1.12 -14.62 -4.63
N THR A 84 1.68 -13.71 -5.41
CA THR A 84 1.08 -12.40 -5.71
C THR A 84 0.80 -12.27 -7.19
N ASN A 85 -0.05 -11.32 -7.56
CA ASN A 85 -0.35 -11.06 -8.97
C ASN A 85 0.75 -10.24 -9.64
N THR A 86 1.41 -9.36 -8.88
CA THR A 86 2.45 -8.47 -9.38
C THR A 86 3.70 -8.47 -8.49
N GLU A 87 4.82 -8.04 -9.06
CA GLU A 87 6.07 -7.82 -8.30
C GLU A 87 5.92 -6.68 -7.27
N ALA A 88 5.08 -5.68 -7.57
CA ALA A 88 4.78 -4.57 -6.67
C ALA A 88 4.05 -5.05 -5.41
N GLU A 89 3.06 -5.93 -5.55
CA GLU A 89 2.39 -6.58 -4.42
C GLU A 89 3.36 -7.40 -3.57
N ALA A 90 4.25 -8.18 -4.23
CA ALA A 90 5.29 -8.94 -3.52
C ALA A 90 6.21 -8.03 -2.70
N LEU A 91 6.59 -6.87 -3.23
CA LEU A 91 7.44 -5.89 -2.53
C LEU A 91 6.75 -5.33 -1.27
N ILE A 92 5.47 -4.98 -1.38
CA ILE A 92 4.68 -4.46 -0.26
C ILE A 92 4.51 -5.54 0.81
N LEU A 93 4.18 -6.76 0.40
CA LEU A 93 3.98 -7.90 1.29
C LEU A 93 5.29 -8.26 2.02
N GLU A 94 6.43 -8.34 1.30
CA GLU A 94 7.76 -8.56 1.90
C GLU A 94 8.05 -7.56 3.01
N ASN A 95 7.85 -6.26 2.73
CA ASN A 95 8.10 -5.20 3.70
C ASN A 95 7.20 -5.32 4.95
N ASN A 96 5.92 -5.61 4.76
CA ASN A 96 4.97 -5.79 5.86
C ASN A 96 5.35 -7.00 6.73
N LEU A 97 5.73 -8.11 6.11
CA LEU A 97 6.16 -9.32 6.81
C LEU A 97 7.49 -9.11 7.55
N ILE A 98 8.46 -8.41 6.95
CA ILE A 98 9.73 -8.06 7.63
C ILE A 98 9.46 -7.18 8.86
N LYS A 99 8.56 -6.19 8.75
CA LYS A 99 8.18 -5.33 9.89
C LYS A 99 7.47 -6.10 10.99
N ARG A 100 6.60 -7.05 10.62
CA ARG A 100 5.83 -7.89 11.55
C ARG A 100 6.72 -8.88 12.30
N PHE A 101 7.54 -9.64 11.57
CA PHE A 101 8.31 -10.76 12.13
C PHE A 101 9.73 -10.36 12.56
N LYS A 102 10.28 -9.25 12.05
CA LYS A 102 11.64 -8.77 12.32
C LYS A 102 12.70 -9.86 12.18
N PRO A 103 12.75 -10.60 11.04
CA PRO A 103 13.55 -11.81 10.90
C PRO A 103 15.05 -11.51 11.07
N ARG A 104 15.76 -12.41 11.75
CA ARG A 104 17.18 -12.25 12.11
C ARG A 104 18.11 -12.08 10.92
N TYR A 105 17.80 -12.71 9.79
CA TYR A 105 18.66 -12.71 8.60
C TYR A 105 18.29 -11.61 7.59
N ASN A 106 17.14 -10.93 7.75
CA ASN A 106 16.87 -9.75 6.97
C ASN A 106 17.70 -8.57 7.48
N VAL A 107 18.17 -7.75 6.54
CA VAL A 107 18.66 -6.43 6.91
C VAL A 107 17.43 -5.60 7.23
N LEU A 108 17.21 -5.31 8.51
CA LEU A 108 16.20 -4.36 8.93
C LEU A 108 16.62 -3.01 8.37
N LEU A 109 16.02 -2.62 7.26
CA LEU A 109 16.09 -1.25 6.83
C LEU A 109 15.34 -0.44 7.91
N ARG A 110 16.09 0.13 8.85
CA ARG A 110 15.57 1.01 9.91
C ARG A 110 14.96 2.28 9.34
N ASP A 111 15.05 2.45 8.05
CA ASP A 111 14.56 3.61 7.36
C ASP A 111 13.10 3.39 6.94
N ASP A 112 12.19 3.79 7.83
CA ASP A 112 10.75 3.92 7.55
C ASP A 112 10.44 4.94 6.43
N LYS A 113 11.49 5.60 5.91
CA LYS A 113 11.42 6.58 4.83
C LYS A 113 11.22 5.97 3.44
N SER A 114 11.15 4.65 3.32
CA SER A 114 11.24 3.99 2.01
C SER A 114 9.98 4.06 1.17
N TYR A 115 8.78 4.00 1.76
CA TYR A 115 7.54 3.98 0.99
C TYR A 115 6.74 5.27 1.09
N PRO A 116 6.21 5.76 -0.05
CA PRO A 116 5.30 6.88 -0.06
C PRO A 116 3.88 6.48 0.33
N TYR A 117 3.16 7.45 0.88
CA TYR A 117 1.76 7.37 1.29
C TYR A 117 0.99 8.56 0.73
N LEU A 118 -0.31 8.40 0.57
CA LEU A 118 -1.25 9.52 0.57
C LEU A 118 -1.64 9.80 2.01
N PHE A 119 -1.61 11.05 2.39
CA PHE A 119 -1.90 11.52 3.74
C PHE A 119 -3.11 12.45 3.72
N LEU A 120 -4.10 12.17 4.54
CA LEU A 120 -5.25 13.02 4.79
C LEU A 120 -5.13 13.54 6.23
N SER A 121 -4.97 14.86 6.39
CA SER A 121 -4.82 15.47 7.72
C SER A 121 -6.12 15.44 8.50
N ASP A 122 -6.04 15.55 9.82
CA ASP A 122 -7.19 15.81 10.68
C ASP A 122 -7.65 17.27 10.59
N GLY A 123 -8.85 17.54 11.12
CA GLY A 123 -9.43 18.87 11.23
C GLY A 123 -10.72 19.04 10.44
N GLU A 124 -11.31 20.23 10.51
CA GLU A 124 -12.57 20.56 9.84
C GLU A 124 -12.42 20.57 8.31
N PHE A 125 -11.29 21.05 7.81
CA PHE A 125 -10.95 21.06 6.39
C PHE A 125 -9.66 20.30 6.14
N PRO A 126 -9.69 18.93 6.12
CA PRO A 126 -8.51 18.10 5.89
C PRO A 126 -7.82 18.42 4.57
N ARG A 127 -6.50 18.26 4.52
CA ARG A 127 -5.73 18.33 3.27
C ARG A 127 -5.33 16.95 2.80
N LEU A 128 -5.35 16.73 1.50
CA LEU A 128 -4.80 15.52 0.88
C LEU A 128 -3.39 15.82 0.35
N ALA A 129 -2.38 15.08 0.82
CA ALA A 129 -0.99 15.35 0.49
C ALA A 129 -0.18 14.06 0.26
N PHE A 130 0.93 14.21 -0.46
CA PHE A 130 1.98 13.21 -0.52
C PHE A 130 2.74 13.19 0.80
N HIS A 131 2.95 12.01 1.39
CA HIS A 131 3.75 11.83 2.59
C HIS A 131 4.82 10.75 2.38
N ARG A 132 6.02 11.00 2.88
CA ARG A 132 7.11 10.03 2.93
C ARG A 132 7.87 10.22 4.23
N GLY A 133 8.09 9.15 4.97
CA GLY A 133 8.79 9.19 6.24
C GLY A 133 7.96 8.70 7.43
N THR A 134 8.30 9.16 8.63
CA THR A 134 7.64 8.72 9.87
C THR A 134 6.20 9.23 9.94
N ARG A 135 5.26 8.39 10.34
CA ARG A 135 3.83 8.73 10.49
C ARG A 135 3.54 9.49 11.79
N LYS A 136 4.28 10.56 12.06
CA LYS A 136 4.10 11.37 13.28
C LYS A 136 2.96 12.37 13.16
N GLN A 137 2.52 12.70 11.96
CA GLN A 137 1.42 13.65 11.73
C GLN A 137 0.09 12.99 12.06
N LYS A 138 -0.77 13.71 12.78
CA LYS A 138 -2.16 13.29 13.05
C LYS A 138 -2.96 13.30 11.75
N GLY A 139 -3.67 12.20 11.49
CA GLY A 139 -4.44 12.00 10.27
C GLY A 139 -4.33 10.58 9.74
N ARG A 140 -4.93 10.35 8.59
CA ARG A 140 -5.00 9.02 7.96
C ARG A 140 -3.94 8.88 6.88
N HIS A 141 -3.28 7.72 6.85
CA HIS A 141 -2.26 7.37 5.86
C HIS A 141 -2.74 6.19 5.03
N PHE A 142 -2.83 6.39 3.71
CA PHE A 142 -3.23 5.36 2.75
C PHE A 142 -2.00 4.86 1.99
N GLY A 143 -1.85 3.57 1.86
CA GLY A 143 -0.67 2.89 1.32
C GLY A 143 -0.13 1.84 2.29
N PRO A 144 1.11 1.37 2.18
CA PRO A 144 2.23 1.91 1.39
C PRO A 144 2.10 1.70 -0.12
N TYR A 145 2.63 2.62 -0.92
CA TYR A 145 2.68 2.50 -2.37
C TYR A 145 4.11 2.16 -2.84
N PRO A 146 4.26 1.41 -3.94
CA PRO A 146 5.59 0.95 -4.38
C PRO A 146 6.46 2.06 -4.99
N GLY A 147 5.89 3.18 -5.42
CA GLY A 147 6.64 4.24 -6.09
C GLY A 147 6.07 5.65 -5.85
N ALA A 148 6.96 6.62 -5.67
CA ALA A 148 6.59 8.02 -5.45
C ALA A 148 5.92 8.67 -6.68
N GLY A 149 6.30 8.24 -7.89
CA GLY A 149 5.70 8.70 -9.14
C GLY A 149 4.21 8.33 -9.20
N ALA A 150 3.90 7.07 -8.98
CA ALA A 150 2.52 6.58 -8.97
C ALA A 150 1.64 7.30 -7.95
N VAL A 151 2.16 7.58 -6.75
CA VAL A 151 1.41 8.32 -5.72
C VAL A 151 1.12 9.75 -6.14
N ARG A 152 2.10 10.45 -6.74
CA ARG A 152 1.89 11.83 -7.22
C ARG A 152 0.89 11.88 -8.36
N GLU A 153 0.96 10.91 -9.27
CA GLU A 153 0.00 10.80 -10.36
C GLU A 153 -1.41 10.51 -9.84
N THR A 154 -1.57 9.54 -8.93
CA THR A 154 -2.83 9.26 -8.25
C THR A 154 -3.38 10.49 -7.54
N LEU A 155 -2.53 11.20 -6.79
CA LEU A 155 -2.91 12.45 -6.12
C LEU A 155 -3.44 13.47 -7.12
N HIS A 156 -2.74 13.65 -8.25
CA HIS A 156 -3.16 14.57 -9.30
C HIS A 156 -4.50 14.18 -9.94
N GLN A 157 -4.78 12.87 -10.13
CA GLN A 157 -6.07 12.41 -10.66
C GLN A 157 -7.19 12.58 -9.63
N LEU A 158 -6.93 12.24 -8.36
CA LEU A 158 -7.90 12.42 -7.28
C LEU A 158 -8.38 13.87 -7.15
N GLN A 159 -7.50 14.83 -7.36
CA GLN A 159 -7.80 16.25 -7.31
C GLN A 159 -8.71 16.75 -8.42
N LYS A 160 -8.76 16.05 -9.55
CA LYS A 160 -9.70 16.36 -10.63
C LYS A 160 -11.12 15.92 -10.29
N VAL A 161 -11.27 14.89 -9.45
CA VAL A 161 -12.56 14.29 -9.09
C VAL A 161 -13.07 14.82 -7.76
N PHE A 162 -12.17 14.97 -6.79
CA PHE A 162 -12.49 15.41 -5.43
C PHE A 162 -11.75 16.71 -5.13
N PRO A 163 -12.45 17.84 -5.04
CA PRO A 163 -11.84 19.16 -4.88
C PRO A 163 -11.35 19.42 -3.45
N VAL A 164 -10.61 18.46 -2.87
CA VAL A 164 -10.00 18.52 -1.54
C VAL A 164 -8.70 19.31 -1.59
N ARG A 165 -8.50 20.24 -0.64
CA ARG A 165 -7.32 21.10 -0.58
C ARG A 165 -6.02 20.31 -0.42
N GLN A 166 -4.93 20.90 -0.95
CA GLN A 166 -3.57 20.34 -0.86
C GLN A 166 -2.60 21.27 -0.15
N CYS A 167 -2.97 22.55 -0.05
CA CYS A 167 -2.11 23.57 0.53
C CYS A 167 -1.76 23.26 1.99
N GLU A 168 -0.56 23.67 2.38
CA GLU A 168 -0.12 23.58 3.77
C GLU A 168 -0.90 24.55 4.66
N GLU A 169 -0.89 24.27 5.96
CA GLU A 169 -1.68 25.00 6.94
C GLU A 169 -1.35 26.48 6.98
N SER A 170 -0.06 26.83 6.79
CA SER A 170 0.40 28.22 6.71
C SER A 170 -0.24 28.98 5.55
N PHE A 171 -0.35 28.35 4.39
CA PHE A 171 -1.02 28.93 3.22
C PHE A 171 -2.53 28.99 3.40
N TYR A 172 -3.11 27.97 4.01
CA TYR A 172 -4.55 27.91 4.26
C TYR A 172 -5.03 29.05 5.13
N ARG A 173 -4.34 29.32 6.26
CA ARG A 173 -4.73 30.34 7.24
C ARG A 173 -4.54 31.77 6.76
N ASN A 174 -3.60 31.99 5.84
CA ASN A 174 -3.21 33.34 5.41
C ASN A 174 -3.82 33.74 4.06
N ARG A 175 -4.80 32.99 3.54
CA ARG A 175 -5.43 33.30 2.26
C ARG A 175 -6.56 34.32 2.43
N THR A 176 -6.56 35.33 1.55
CA THR A 176 -7.62 36.36 1.44
C THR A 176 -8.40 36.27 0.14
N ARG A 177 -7.89 35.49 -0.82
CA ARG A 177 -8.54 35.26 -2.13
C ARG A 177 -8.35 33.83 -2.60
N PRO A 178 -9.28 33.29 -3.45
CA PRO A 178 -9.13 31.95 -4.04
C PRO A 178 -7.82 31.83 -4.82
N CYS A 179 -7.21 30.65 -4.76
CA CYS A 179 -5.99 30.36 -5.51
C CYS A 179 -6.31 29.71 -6.87
N LEU A 180 -5.28 29.52 -7.70
CA LEU A 180 -5.40 28.88 -9.00
C LEU A 180 -6.08 27.49 -8.93
N GLN A 181 -5.84 26.72 -7.84
CA GLN A 181 -6.49 25.41 -7.69
C GLN A 181 -8.02 25.49 -7.64
N TYR A 182 -8.58 26.56 -7.11
CA TYR A 182 -10.00 26.80 -7.17
C TYR A 182 -10.46 27.15 -8.60
N GLN A 183 -9.72 28.03 -9.29
CA GLN A 183 -10.06 28.43 -10.66
C GLN A 183 -10.08 27.27 -11.65
N ILE A 184 -9.24 26.27 -11.44
CA ILE A 184 -9.17 25.04 -12.26
C ILE A 184 -9.99 23.87 -11.67
N ASN A 185 -10.93 24.14 -10.76
CA ASN A 185 -11.84 23.18 -10.14
C ASN A 185 -11.14 22.00 -9.41
N ARG A 186 -9.95 22.22 -8.85
CA ARG A 186 -9.22 21.20 -8.08
C ARG A 186 -9.25 21.42 -6.57
N CYS A 187 -9.93 22.46 -6.12
CA CYS A 187 -10.11 22.80 -4.71
C CYS A 187 -11.37 23.63 -4.57
N SER A 188 -12.19 23.35 -3.58
CA SER A 188 -13.42 24.08 -3.27
C SER A 188 -13.20 25.39 -2.48
N ALA A 189 -11.92 25.81 -2.28
CA ALA A 189 -11.50 27.04 -1.60
C ALA A 189 -12.08 27.23 -0.18
N PRO A 190 -11.95 26.25 0.73
CA PRO A 190 -12.41 26.41 2.11
C PRO A 190 -11.67 27.52 2.87
N CYS A 191 -10.46 27.89 2.42
CA CYS A 191 -9.65 28.96 3.03
C CYS A 191 -10.27 30.35 2.95
N VAL A 192 -11.24 30.57 2.06
CA VAL A 192 -11.96 31.85 1.88
C VAL A 192 -13.48 31.68 1.98
N GLY A 193 -13.94 30.56 2.56
CA GLY A 193 -15.35 30.32 2.86
C GLY A 193 -16.26 30.06 1.65
N LEU A 194 -15.71 29.64 0.49
CA LEU A 194 -16.51 29.36 -0.72
C LEU A 194 -17.18 27.98 -0.70
N VAL A 195 -16.96 27.19 0.34
CA VAL A 195 -17.59 25.89 0.55
C VAL A 195 -17.98 25.75 2.02
N THR A 196 -19.13 25.13 2.30
CA THR A 196 -19.54 24.81 3.67
C THR A 196 -18.78 23.61 4.21
N ALA A 197 -18.69 23.48 5.54
CA ALA A 197 -18.02 22.36 6.19
C ALA A 197 -18.66 21.01 5.80
N GLU A 198 -20.00 20.94 5.71
CA GLU A 198 -20.74 19.73 5.35
C GLU A 198 -20.43 19.28 3.92
N LYS A 199 -20.44 20.23 2.97
CA LYS A 199 -20.11 19.94 1.58
C LYS A 199 -18.67 19.45 1.43
N TYR A 200 -17.74 20.11 2.13
CA TYR A 200 -16.33 19.70 2.13
C TYR A 200 -16.14 18.32 2.76
N ALA A 201 -16.79 18.05 3.89
CA ALA A 201 -16.76 16.75 4.55
C ALA A 201 -17.26 15.60 3.64
N GLN A 202 -18.27 15.90 2.78
CA GLN A 202 -18.74 14.93 1.79
C GLN A 202 -17.66 14.59 0.75
N ASP A 203 -16.93 15.58 0.25
CA ASP A 203 -15.85 15.37 -0.71
C ASP A 203 -14.67 14.61 -0.08
N VAL A 204 -14.34 14.90 1.18
CA VAL A 204 -13.37 14.16 1.98
C VAL A 204 -13.81 12.71 2.16
N SER A 205 -15.05 12.46 2.57
CA SER A 205 -15.60 11.10 2.74
C SER A 205 -15.56 10.28 1.45
N ASN A 206 -15.88 10.89 0.32
CA ASN A 206 -15.78 10.23 -0.99
C ASN A 206 -14.33 9.88 -1.35
N THR A 207 -13.38 10.79 -1.04
CA THR A 207 -11.95 10.54 -1.22
C THR A 207 -11.47 9.37 -0.36
N GLU A 208 -11.88 9.31 0.90
CA GLU A 208 -11.54 8.20 1.82
C GLU A 208 -12.07 6.87 1.31
N ARG A 209 -13.36 6.81 0.96
CA ARG A 209 -13.98 5.59 0.41
C ARG A 209 -13.28 5.09 -0.84
N PHE A 210 -12.90 6.00 -1.72
CA PHE A 210 -12.14 5.65 -2.92
C PHE A 210 -10.77 5.05 -2.56
N LEU A 211 -10.02 5.70 -1.65
CA LEU A 211 -8.70 5.23 -1.21
C LEU A 211 -8.74 3.92 -0.41
N GLU A 212 -9.87 3.59 0.19
CA GLU A 212 -10.13 2.31 0.87
C GLU A 212 -10.57 1.19 -0.07
N GLY A 213 -10.61 1.45 -1.39
CA GLY A 213 -11.04 0.48 -2.39
C GLY A 213 -12.56 0.35 -2.55
N ARG A 214 -13.35 1.21 -1.90
CA ARG A 214 -14.82 1.26 -2.01
C ARG A 214 -15.29 2.13 -3.20
N ALA A 215 -14.56 2.06 -4.31
CA ALA A 215 -14.77 2.90 -5.50
C ALA A 215 -16.18 2.75 -6.09
N THR A 216 -16.74 1.55 -6.10
CA THR A 216 -18.11 1.30 -6.63
C THR A 216 -19.17 2.16 -5.95
N GLN A 217 -19.09 2.33 -4.63
CA GLN A 217 -20.04 3.17 -3.89
C GLN A 217 -19.91 4.66 -4.29
N VAL A 218 -18.70 5.12 -4.51
CA VAL A 218 -18.41 6.49 -4.95
C VAL A 218 -18.91 6.70 -6.37
N ILE A 219 -18.61 5.78 -7.29
CA ILE A 219 -19.03 5.82 -8.69
C ILE A 219 -20.57 5.89 -8.77
N ASN A 220 -21.28 4.99 -8.09
CA ASN A 220 -22.73 4.99 -8.06
C ASN A 220 -23.31 6.31 -7.52
N GLY A 221 -22.69 6.90 -6.51
CA GLY A 221 -23.09 8.21 -5.98
C GLY A 221 -22.88 9.35 -6.98
N LEU A 222 -21.75 9.36 -7.68
CA LEU A 222 -21.45 10.35 -8.72
C LEU A 222 -22.38 10.20 -9.94
N THR A 223 -22.63 8.97 -10.38
CA THR A 223 -23.57 8.69 -11.48
C THR A 223 -24.97 9.22 -11.18
N ARG A 224 -25.51 8.97 -9.99
CA ARG A 224 -26.82 9.49 -9.58
C ARG A 224 -26.87 11.03 -9.57
N ARG A 225 -25.78 11.68 -9.14
CA ARG A 225 -25.69 13.15 -9.18
C ARG A 225 -25.66 13.68 -10.60
N MET A 226 -24.89 13.03 -11.47
CA MET A 226 -24.81 13.36 -12.89
C MET A 226 -26.18 13.20 -13.59
N GLU A 227 -26.87 12.07 -13.33
CA GLU A 227 -28.21 11.81 -13.87
C GLU A 227 -29.23 12.86 -13.42
N ARG A 228 -29.19 13.27 -12.14
CA ARG A 228 -30.05 14.32 -11.60
C ARG A 228 -29.77 15.67 -12.26
N ALA A 229 -28.50 16.10 -12.29
CA ALA A 229 -28.12 17.36 -12.93
C ALA A 229 -28.48 17.39 -14.41
N SER A 230 -28.32 16.27 -15.11
CA SER A 230 -28.77 16.14 -16.50
C SER A 230 -30.30 16.25 -16.64
N GLY A 231 -31.06 15.67 -15.70
CA GLY A 231 -32.53 15.76 -15.67
C GLY A 231 -33.05 17.19 -15.34
N GLU A 232 -32.30 17.96 -14.57
CA GLU A 232 -32.56 19.34 -14.21
C GLU A 232 -31.97 20.34 -15.22
N LEU A 233 -31.38 19.87 -16.33
CA LEU A 233 -30.67 20.65 -17.36
C LEU A 233 -29.52 21.52 -16.84
N GLU A 234 -28.95 21.15 -15.69
CA GLU A 234 -27.75 21.76 -15.13
C GLU A 234 -26.49 21.10 -15.75
N TYR A 235 -26.02 21.65 -16.86
CA TYR A 235 -24.90 21.07 -17.61
C TYR A 235 -23.50 21.62 -17.22
N GLU A 236 -23.38 22.49 -16.20
CA GLU A 236 -22.09 23.05 -15.73
C GLU A 236 -21.83 22.80 -14.23
#